data_913750c76ef34a6fd63947e9080154e3
#
_entry.id   913750c76ef34a6fd63947e9080154e3
#
_cell.length_a   1.000
_cell.length_b   1.000
_cell.length_c   1.000
_cell.angle_alpha   90.00
_cell.angle_beta   90.00
_cell.angle_gamma   90.00
#
_symmetry.space_group_name_H-M   'P 1'
#
loop_
_entity.id
_entity.type
_entity.pdbx_description
1 polymer ?
#
loop_
_entity_poly.entity_id
_entity_poly.type
_entity_poly.pdbx_seq_one_letter_code
_entity_poly.pdbx_strand_id
1 'polypeptide(L)'
;AWVNKERDVILEEMKRYEDEPANKVEEIYHSLLYPHTKLGMRIIGEEASLRCVGANELRNYHTQWYAPERMVIMLAGAIGSQSNNITEQVTEWFGALPKKKTRNIDVVTPSQTKPQLAVVTKRDAAQAHLIIGLRAYQRDSEDRFAWGLFNLIMGVSFTSRLFKEIREKRGLCYHVRSGSSAYHDVGSWDIYAGVATDKVEEATKAIIGELVRAKAGGITEDELTVARKRLKTMLAFRSEDPEFWTEWYGRTELFGMPLMTLADYIKKIDAVSVPAINALITKYFKTESLNMSLVWSKPRDEKLLTLLSL
;
A
#
# COMPACT_ATOMS: atom_id res chain seq x y z
N ALA A 1 32.08 10.79 11.89
CA ALA A 1 32.64 9.62 11.18
C ALA A 1 31.52 8.61 10.80
N TRP A 2 30.69 8.16 11.75
CA TRP A 2 29.66 7.12 11.51
C TRP A 2 28.58 7.58 10.51
N VAL A 3 28.01 8.79 10.66
CA VAL A 3 27.01 9.37 9.75
C VAL A 3 27.50 9.42 8.30
N ASN A 4 28.79 9.72 8.07
CA ASN A 4 29.32 9.77 6.69
C ASN A 4 29.40 8.37 6.09
N LYS A 5 29.84 7.37 6.88
CA LYS A 5 29.88 5.97 6.43
C LYS A 5 28.48 5.47 6.07
N GLU A 6 27.48 5.75 6.89
CA GLU A 6 26.11 5.34 6.67
C GLU A 6 25.49 6.05 5.44
N ARG A 7 25.83 7.33 5.24
CA ARG A 7 25.42 8.06 4.03
C ARG A 7 25.90 7.37 2.76
N ASP A 8 27.15 6.91 2.72
CA ASP A 8 27.69 6.23 1.55
C ASP A 8 26.96 4.91 1.28
N VAL A 9 26.61 4.16 2.34
CA VAL A 9 25.77 2.94 2.23
C VAL A 9 24.39 3.26 1.64
N ILE A 10 23.72 4.31 2.15
CA ILE A 10 22.40 4.71 1.65
C ILE A 10 22.48 5.20 0.20
N LEU A 11 23.57 5.90 -0.19
CA LEU A 11 23.76 6.30 -1.60
C LEU A 11 23.89 5.10 -2.54
N GLU A 12 24.58 4.04 -2.12
CA GLU A 12 24.65 2.80 -2.89
C GLU A 12 23.28 2.07 -2.92
N GLU A 13 22.55 2.08 -1.81
CA GLU A 13 21.17 1.56 -1.77
C GLU A 13 20.24 2.33 -2.72
N MET A 14 20.33 3.66 -2.77
CA MET A 14 19.58 4.49 -3.72
C MET A 14 19.83 4.10 -5.17
N LYS A 15 21.09 3.86 -5.56
CA LYS A 15 21.42 3.40 -6.90
C LYS A 15 20.75 2.07 -7.22
N ARG A 16 20.80 1.12 -6.27
CA ARG A 16 20.14 -0.18 -6.44
C ARG A 16 18.63 -0.03 -6.64
N TYR A 17 17.94 0.84 -5.86
CA TYR A 17 16.52 1.11 -6.05
C TYR A 17 16.21 1.76 -7.41
N GLU A 18 17.07 2.68 -7.88
CA GLU A 18 16.94 3.27 -9.22
C GLU A 18 17.11 2.23 -10.33
N ASP A 19 17.92 1.21 -10.09
CA ASP A 19 18.20 0.16 -11.07
C ASP A 19 17.10 -0.91 -11.13
N GLU A 20 16.22 -1.00 -10.15
CA GLU A 20 15.15 -1.98 -10.10
C GLU A 20 13.81 -1.40 -10.59
N PRO A 21 13.35 -1.77 -11.82
CA PRO A 21 12.13 -1.20 -12.41
C PRO A 21 10.87 -1.41 -11.59
N ALA A 22 10.77 -2.52 -10.84
CA ALA A 22 9.63 -2.83 -9.99
C ALA A 22 9.50 -1.83 -8.83
N ASN A 23 10.61 -1.46 -8.18
CA ASN A 23 10.61 -0.45 -7.11
C ASN A 23 10.34 0.95 -7.70
N LYS A 24 10.96 1.25 -8.86
CA LYS A 24 10.81 2.54 -9.51
C LYS A 24 9.38 2.83 -9.93
N VAL A 25 8.64 1.84 -10.43
CA VAL A 25 7.24 2.03 -10.83
C VAL A 25 6.33 2.32 -9.63
N GLU A 26 6.58 1.72 -8.46
CA GLU A 26 5.85 2.02 -7.22
C GLU A 26 6.14 3.45 -6.73
N GLU A 27 7.40 3.87 -6.73
CA GLU A 27 7.82 5.23 -6.37
C GLU A 27 7.11 6.29 -7.22
N ILE A 28 7.11 6.08 -8.55
CA ILE A 28 6.45 7.00 -9.50
C ILE A 28 4.94 7.00 -9.27
N TYR A 29 4.34 5.85 -8.99
CA TYR A 29 2.92 5.74 -8.70
C TYR A 29 2.52 6.56 -7.47
N HIS A 30 3.27 6.46 -6.38
CA HIS A 30 3.02 7.26 -5.17
C HIS A 30 3.16 8.76 -5.42
N SER A 31 4.19 9.17 -6.15
CA SER A 31 4.38 10.59 -6.51
C SER A 31 3.25 11.11 -7.40
N LEU A 32 2.70 10.26 -8.28
CA LEU A 32 1.56 10.60 -9.14
C LEU A 32 0.26 10.74 -8.35
N LEU A 33 0.01 9.82 -7.40
CA LEU A 33 -1.18 9.84 -6.55
C LEU A 33 -1.23 11.03 -5.60
N TYR A 34 -0.07 11.43 -5.04
CA TYR A 34 0.02 12.39 -3.95
C TYR A 34 1.01 13.53 -4.28
N PRO A 35 0.85 14.21 -5.43
CA PRO A 35 1.79 15.23 -5.89
C PRO A 35 1.87 16.38 -4.87
N HIS A 36 3.08 16.92 -4.71
CA HIS A 36 3.36 18.06 -3.81
C HIS A 36 3.05 17.82 -2.33
N THR A 37 2.94 16.56 -1.91
CA THR A 37 2.74 16.18 -0.51
C THR A 37 3.91 15.34 0.01
N LYS A 38 4.07 15.26 1.33
CA LYS A 38 5.09 14.41 1.94
C LYS A 38 4.84 12.92 1.65
N LEU A 39 3.58 12.52 1.46
CA LEU A 39 3.23 11.14 1.13
C LEU A 39 3.68 10.74 -0.27
N GLY A 40 3.77 11.69 -1.21
CA GLY A 40 4.29 11.45 -2.56
C GLY A 40 5.81 11.55 -2.70
N MET A 41 6.53 11.88 -1.62
CA MET A 41 7.99 11.92 -1.63
C MET A 41 8.58 10.51 -1.57
N ARG A 42 9.77 10.35 -2.12
CA ARG A 42 10.55 9.12 -2.02
C ARG A 42 10.92 8.83 -0.57
N ILE A 43 10.67 7.62 -0.09
CA ILE A 43 11.01 7.22 1.29
C ILE A 43 12.53 7.29 1.51
N ILE A 44 13.31 6.82 0.53
CA ILE A 44 14.77 6.87 0.59
C ILE A 44 15.32 8.30 0.40
N GLY A 45 14.47 9.25 -0.01
CA GLY A 45 14.83 10.65 -0.24
C GLY A 45 15.51 10.91 -1.58
N GLU A 46 16.16 12.09 -1.68
CA GLU A 46 16.91 12.54 -2.84
C GLU A 46 18.40 12.63 -2.51
N GLU A 47 19.27 12.26 -3.42
CA GLU A 47 20.73 12.29 -3.23
C GLU A 47 21.24 13.65 -2.72
N ALA A 48 20.73 14.76 -3.31
CA ALA A 48 21.09 16.09 -2.90
C ALA A 48 20.76 16.37 -1.43
N SER A 49 19.58 15.96 -0.97
CA SER A 49 19.15 16.09 0.42
C SER A 49 20.02 15.23 1.36
N LEU A 50 20.26 13.98 0.98
CA LEU A 50 21.04 13.05 1.78
C LEU A 50 22.48 13.53 1.98
N ARG A 51 23.09 14.13 0.95
CA ARG A 51 24.45 14.70 1.05
C ARG A 51 24.53 15.88 2.02
N CYS A 52 23.44 16.59 2.26
CA CYS A 52 23.37 17.73 3.18
C CYS A 52 23.08 17.33 4.64
N VAL A 53 22.52 16.13 4.87
CA VAL A 53 22.15 15.69 6.23
C VAL A 53 23.38 15.35 7.05
N GLY A 54 23.55 15.98 8.19
CA GLY A 54 24.60 15.72 9.17
C GLY A 54 24.05 15.23 10.52
N ALA A 55 24.95 15.05 11.49
CA ALA A 55 24.57 14.55 12.80
C ALA A 55 23.63 15.48 13.58
N ASN A 56 23.72 16.80 13.35
CA ASN A 56 22.86 17.77 14.02
C ASN A 56 21.43 17.74 13.47
N GLU A 57 21.29 17.63 12.15
CA GLU A 57 19.99 17.50 11.50
C GLU A 57 19.28 16.22 11.96
N LEU A 58 19.98 15.09 12.05
CA LEU A 58 19.45 13.83 12.57
C LEU A 58 19.03 13.96 14.04
N ARG A 59 19.85 14.59 14.91
CA ARG A 59 19.46 14.81 16.30
C ARG A 59 18.22 15.71 16.42
N ASN A 60 18.18 16.79 15.64
CA ASN A 60 17.03 17.71 15.64
C ASN A 60 15.76 16.98 15.20
N TYR A 61 15.83 16.18 14.12
CA TYR A 61 14.72 15.37 13.66
C TYR A 61 14.27 14.38 14.74
N HIS A 62 15.21 13.61 15.30
CA HIS A 62 14.92 12.68 16.38
C HIS A 62 14.27 13.35 17.58
N THR A 63 14.82 14.50 18.02
CA THR A 63 14.26 15.27 19.15
C THR A 63 12.87 15.78 18.88
N GLN A 64 12.57 16.14 17.63
CA GLN A 64 11.27 16.69 17.24
C GLN A 64 10.18 15.62 17.07
N TRP A 65 10.56 14.44 16.56
CA TRP A 65 9.57 13.45 16.12
C TRP A 65 9.46 12.23 17.02
N TYR A 66 10.54 11.85 17.71
CA TYR A 66 10.56 10.70 18.62
C TYR A 66 10.19 11.16 20.02
N ALA A 67 8.89 11.15 20.31
CA ALA A 67 8.31 11.54 21.58
C ALA A 67 7.45 10.41 22.15
N PRO A 68 7.37 10.24 23.48
CA PRO A 68 6.56 9.19 24.13
C PRO A 68 5.12 9.17 23.64
N GLU A 69 4.55 10.35 23.36
CA GLU A 69 3.18 10.51 22.86
C GLU A 69 2.95 9.91 21.47
N ARG A 70 4.03 9.49 20.79
CA ARG A 70 4.00 8.87 19.45
C ARG A 70 4.58 7.47 19.44
N MET A 71 4.79 6.90 20.61
CA MET A 71 5.38 5.57 20.77
C MET A 71 4.35 4.60 21.35
N VAL A 72 4.30 3.43 20.78
CA VAL A 72 3.59 2.27 21.32
C VAL A 72 4.59 1.13 21.43
N ILE A 73 4.69 0.54 22.61
CA ILE A 73 5.51 -0.64 22.86
C ILE A 73 4.57 -1.82 22.92
N MET A 74 4.75 -2.78 22.04
CA MET A 74 3.91 -3.95 21.95
C MET A 74 4.75 -5.21 22.07
N LEU A 75 4.29 -6.12 22.94
CA LEU A 75 4.92 -7.42 23.16
C LEU A 75 3.85 -8.51 23.02
N ALA A 76 4.17 -9.55 22.30
CA ALA A 76 3.33 -10.73 22.17
C ALA A 76 4.20 -11.99 22.21
N GLY A 77 3.67 -13.05 22.79
CA GLY A 77 4.37 -14.34 22.91
C GLY A 77 4.10 -15.04 24.24
N ALA A 78 4.94 -15.98 24.60
CA ALA A 78 4.83 -16.73 25.85
C ALA A 78 5.31 -15.92 27.06
N ILE A 79 4.69 -14.79 27.33
CA ILE A 79 5.08 -13.83 28.38
C ILE A 79 4.74 -14.40 29.77
N GLY A 80 3.56 -15.02 29.93
CA GLY A 80 3.13 -15.74 31.12
C GLY A 80 3.36 -14.99 32.44
N SER A 81 4.02 -15.65 33.39
CA SER A 81 4.37 -15.10 34.71
C SER A 81 5.40 -13.96 34.68
N GLN A 82 6.02 -13.70 33.53
CA GLN A 82 7.01 -12.62 33.35
C GLN A 82 6.36 -11.26 33.07
N SER A 83 5.04 -11.19 32.89
CA SER A 83 4.35 -9.96 32.47
C SER A 83 4.61 -8.76 33.39
N ASN A 84 4.62 -8.94 34.71
CA ASN A 84 4.90 -7.87 35.66
C ASN A 84 6.35 -7.37 35.54
N ASN A 85 7.32 -8.29 35.50
CA ASN A 85 8.73 -7.94 35.33
C ASN A 85 8.99 -7.19 34.00
N ILE A 86 8.37 -7.61 32.92
CA ILE A 86 8.47 -6.93 31.62
C ILE A 86 7.89 -5.53 31.69
N THR A 87 6.72 -5.36 32.33
CA THR A 87 6.09 -4.05 32.50
C THR A 87 6.97 -3.12 33.33
N GLU A 88 7.60 -3.62 34.40
CA GLU A 88 8.55 -2.85 35.22
C GLU A 88 9.76 -2.42 34.39
N GLN A 89 10.38 -3.33 33.63
CA GLN A 89 11.51 -3.01 32.76
C GLN A 89 11.15 -1.97 31.70
N VAL A 90 10.02 -2.12 31.01
CA VAL A 90 9.55 -1.14 30.02
C VAL A 90 9.33 0.22 30.68
N THR A 91 8.75 0.25 31.88
CA THR A 91 8.55 1.48 32.65
C THR A 91 9.86 2.13 33.05
N GLU A 92 10.83 1.35 33.48
CA GLU A 92 12.19 1.83 33.79
C GLU A 92 12.87 2.48 32.58
N TRP A 93 12.80 1.82 31.41
CA TRP A 93 13.50 2.30 30.20
C TRP A 93 12.81 3.47 29.51
N PHE A 94 11.48 3.53 29.53
CA PHE A 94 10.71 4.51 28.76
C PHE A 94 9.89 5.48 29.62
N GLY A 95 9.59 5.13 30.87
CA GLY A 95 8.71 5.95 31.72
C GLY A 95 9.29 7.33 32.11
N ALA A 96 10.62 7.47 32.10
CA ALA A 96 11.29 8.74 32.38
C ALA A 96 11.46 9.64 31.14
N LEU A 97 11.04 9.20 29.95
CA LEU A 97 11.14 10.02 28.75
C LEU A 97 10.29 11.30 28.87
N PRO A 98 10.85 12.49 28.59
CA PRO A 98 10.14 13.74 28.75
C PRO A 98 9.01 13.86 27.72
N LYS A 99 7.83 14.24 28.21
CA LYS A 99 6.70 14.59 27.33
C LYS A 99 7.06 15.78 26.45
N LYS A 100 6.65 15.74 25.19
CA LYS A 100 6.96 16.77 24.19
C LYS A 100 5.71 17.15 23.42
N LYS A 101 5.60 18.44 23.08
CA LYS A 101 4.57 18.87 22.12
C LYS A 101 4.98 18.38 20.73
N THR A 102 4.20 17.51 20.15
CA THR A 102 4.44 16.96 18.83
C THR A 102 3.83 17.83 17.73
N ARG A 103 4.46 17.88 16.57
CA ARG A 103 3.94 18.58 15.40
C ARG A 103 2.78 17.80 14.78
N ASN A 104 1.76 18.49 14.29
CA ASN A 104 0.67 17.85 13.54
C ASN A 104 1.18 17.25 12.24
N ILE A 105 0.54 16.15 11.81
CA ILE A 105 0.78 15.56 10.50
C ILE A 105 -0.01 16.38 9.46
N ASP A 106 0.62 16.70 8.34
CA ASP A 106 -0.03 17.43 7.26
C ASP A 106 -1.12 16.55 6.62
N VAL A 107 -2.28 17.13 6.36
CA VAL A 107 -3.40 16.45 5.71
C VAL A 107 -3.23 16.50 4.20
N VAL A 108 -3.46 15.37 3.53
CA VAL A 108 -3.42 15.27 2.07
C VAL A 108 -4.81 15.56 1.50
N THR A 109 -4.92 16.59 0.66
CA THR A 109 -6.17 16.93 -0.04
C THR A 109 -5.99 16.64 -1.54
N PRO A 110 -6.57 15.56 -2.04
CA PRO A 110 -6.47 15.22 -3.47
C PRO A 110 -7.25 16.20 -4.35
N SER A 111 -6.65 16.60 -5.49
CA SER A 111 -7.23 17.57 -6.44
C SER A 111 -7.33 17.05 -7.88
N GLN A 112 -7.21 15.75 -8.09
CA GLN A 112 -7.23 15.15 -9.42
C GLN A 112 -8.63 15.24 -10.06
N THR A 113 -8.67 15.66 -11.33
CA THR A 113 -9.90 15.81 -12.13
C THR A 113 -9.90 15.04 -13.45
N LYS A 114 -8.80 14.37 -13.77
CA LYS A 114 -8.63 13.56 -14.99
C LYS A 114 -7.66 12.41 -14.77
N PRO A 115 -7.70 11.34 -15.58
CA PRO A 115 -6.71 10.28 -15.53
C PRO A 115 -5.30 10.82 -15.70
N GLN A 116 -4.33 10.16 -15.06
CA GLN A 116 -2.93 10.57 -15.11
C GLN A 116 -2.04 9.39 -15.53
N LEU A 117 -0.98 9.71 -16.27
CA LEU A 117 0.05 8.77 -16.71
C LEU A 117 1.43 9.32 -16.39
N ALA A 118 2.24 8.55 -15.69
CA ALA A 118 3.65 8.82 -15.49
C ALA A 118 4.49 7.69 -16.11
N VAL A 119 5.51 8.02 -16.87
CA VAL A 119 6.36 7.05 -17.58
C VAL A 119 7.83 7.37 -17.34
N VAL A 120 8.59 6.34 -16.99
CA VAL A 120 10.05 6.39 -17.02
C VAL A 120 10.57 5.41 -18.06
N THR A 121 11.41 5.92 -18.95
CA THR A 121 12.08 5.11 -19.99
C THR A 121 13.39 4.57 -19.45
N LYS A 122 13.50 3.24 -19.36
CA LYS A 122 14.71 2.52 -18.99
C LYS A 122 15.07 1.57 -20.15
N ARG A 123 16.00 1.98 -21.01
CA ARG A 123 16.28 1.33 -22.30
C ARG A 123 16.68 -0.14 -22.21
N ASP A 124 17.31 -0.52 -21.10
CA ASP A 124 17.79 -1.86 -20.78
C ASP A 124 16.78 -2.71 -19.99
N ALA A 125 15.57 -2.18 -19.74
CA ALA A 125 14.53 -2.95 -19.04
C ALA A 125 14.09 -4.16 -19.86
N ALA A 126 14.33 -5.37 -19.33
CA ALA A 126 13.93 -6.63 -19.96
C ALA A 126 12.40 -6.80 -19.97
N GLN A 127 11.71 -6.23 -19.00
CA GLN A 127 10.26 -6.23 -18.87
C GLN A 127 9.75 -4.82 -18.60
N ALA A 128 8.50 -4.58 -18.96
CA ALA A 128 7.76 -3.41 -18.54
C ALA A 128 7.07 -3.69 -17.21
N HIS A 129 7.18 -2.74 -16.29
CA HIS A 129 6.49 -2.76 -15.00
C HIS A 129 5.46 -1.65 -14.98
N LEU A 130 4.21 -2.00 -14.73
CA LEU A 130 3.11 -1.04 -14.69
C LEU A 130 2.30 -1.16 -13.41
N ILE A 131 1.78 -0.03 -12.96
CA ILE A 131 0.77 0.04 -11.91
C ILE A 131 -0.41 0.86 -12.44
N ILE A 132 -1.61 0.32 -12.29
CA ILE A 132 -2.88 1.01 -12.58
C ILE A 132 -3.70 1.01 -11.31
N GLY A 133 -4.17 2.18 -10.88
CA GLY A 133 -4.96 2.25 -9.66
C GLY A 133 -5.59 3.61 -9.44
N LEU A 134 -6.18 3.77 -8.27
CA LEU A 134 -6.93 4.94 -7.88
C LEU A 134 -6.80 5.21 -6.37
N ARG A 135 -7.17 6.43 -5.95
CA ARG A 135 -7.33 6.71 -4.54
C ARG A 135 -8.54 5.99 -3.98
N ALA A 136 -8.40 5.45 -2.78
CA ALA A 136 -9.40 4.64 -2.12
C ALA A 136 -9.67 5.16 -0.69
N TYR A 137 -10.04 4.30 0.21
CA TYR A 137 -10.47 4.60 1.55
C TYR A 137 -9.31 4.99 2.49
N GLN A 138 -9.59 5.85 3.46
CA GLN A 138 -8.70 6.13 4.59
C GLN A 138 -8.79 5.01 5.64
N ARG A 139 -7.79 4.93 6.52
CA ARG A 139 -7.58 3.79 7.44
C ARG A 139 -8.74 3.48 8.36
N ASP A 140 -9.41 4.48 8.89
CA ASP A 140 -10.54 4.35 9.82
C ASP A 140 -11.91 4.16 9.15
N SER A 141 -11.95 4.19 7.81
CA SER A 141 -13.19 3.98 7.06
C SER A 141 -13.76 2.58 7.26
N GLU A 142 -15.07 2.47 7.44
CA GLU A 142 -15.78 1.20 7.42
C GLU A 142 -15.71 0.48 6.06
N ASP A 143 -15.43 1.21 4.99
CA ASP A 143 -15.19 0.63 3.65
C ASP A 143 -14.05 -0.39 3.63
N ARG A 144 -13.12 -0.34 4.60
CA ARG A 144 -11.96 -1.24 4.68
C ARG A 144 -12.30 -2.73 4.66
N PHE A 145 -13.44 -3.11 5.23
CA PHE A 145 -13.86 -4.51 5.28
C PHE A 145 -14.31 -4.99 3.90
N ALA A 146 -15.11 -4.20 3.21
CA ALA A 146 -15.54 -4.49 1.85
C ALA A 146 -14.36 -4.44 0.86
N TRP A 147 -13.44 -3.48 1.01
CA TRP A 147 -12.21 -3.39 0.21
C TRP A 147 -11.30 -4.60 0.38
N GLY A 148 -11.13 -5.10 1.62
CA GLY A 148 -10.32 -6.29 1.87
C GLY A 148 -10.84 -7.51 1.09
N LEU A 149 -12.15 -7.74 1.08
CA LEU A 149 -12.77 -8.83 0.32
C LEU A 149 -12.71 -8.56 -1.20
N PHE A 150 -12.99 -7.35 -1.63
CA PHE A 150 -12.88 -6.97 -3.04
C PHE A 150 -11.44 -7.18 -3.57
N ASN A 151 -10.43 -6.78 -2.81
CA ASN A 151 -9.04 -6.99 -3.19
C ASN A 151 -8.68 -8.47 -3.33
N LEU A 152 -9.20 -9.33 -2.44
CA LEU A 152 -9.04 -10.80 -2.57
C LEU A 152 -9.67 -11.35 -3.85
N ILE A 153 -10.85 -10.86 -4.23
CA ILE A 153 -11.55 -11.25 -5.45
C ILE A 153 -10.76 -10.78 -6.68
N MET A 154 -10.25 -9.56 -6.65
CA MET A 154 -9.60 -8.94 -7.81
C MET A 154 -8.19 -9.47 -8.07
N GLY A 155 -7.29 -9.50 -7.09
CA GLY A 155 -5.88 -9.71 -7.44
C GLY A 155 -4.96 -10.34 -6.39
N VAL A 156 -5.45 -10.84 -5.24
CA VAL A 156 -4.56 -11.41 -4.20
C VAL A 156 -4.33 -12.91 -4.36
N SER A 157 -5.10 -13.60 -5.20
CA SER A 157 -5.05 -15.06 -5.28
C SER A 157 -4.89 -15.59 -6.70
N PHE A 158 -4.43 -16.85 -6.82
CA PHE A 158 -4.41 -17.57 -8.09
C PHE A 158 -5.81 -17.79 -8.69
N THR A 159 -6.86 -17.67 -7.90
CA THR A 159 -8.25 -17.76 -8.35
C THR A 159 -8.89 -16.39 -8.58
N SER A 160 -8.14 -15.29 -8.42
CA SER A 160 -8.62 -13.93 -8.61
C SER A 160 -8.91 -13.60 -10.07
N ARG A 161 -9.77 -12.60 -10.30
CA ARG A 161 -10.17 -12.18 -11.65
C ARG A 161 -8.97 -11.79 -12.52
N LEU A 162 -8.08 -10.93 -11.97
CA LEU A 162 -6.89 -10.47 -12.69
C LEU A 162 -5.94 -11.62 -13.01
N PHE A 163 -5.70 -12.53 -12.07
CA PHE A 163 -4.83 -13.67 -12.33
C PHE A 163 -5.38 -14.55 -13.45
N LYS A 164 -6.66 -14.92 -13.38
CA LYS A 164 -7.33 -15.74 -14.41
C LYS A 164 -7.32 -15.06 -15.77
N GLU A 165 -7.67 -13.78 -15.84
CA GLU A 165 -7.83 -13.09 -17.12
C GLU A 165 -6.47 -12.72 -17.74
N ILE A 166 -5.55 -12.15 -16.95
CA ILE A 166 -4.31 -11.58 -17.47
C ILE A 166 -3.23 -12.65 -17.64
N ARG A 167 -3.09 -13.54 -16.64
CA ARG A 167 -2.03 -14.55 -16.63
C ARG A 167 -2.45 -15.85 -17.25
N GLU A 168 -3.57 -16.47 -16.82
CA GLU A 168 -3.95 -17.80 -17.29
C GLU A 168 -4.52 -17.78 -18.71
N LYS A 169 -5.51 -16.92 -18.98
CA LYS A 169 -6.18 -16.92 -20.28
C LYS A 169 -5.37 -16.23 -21.38
N ARG A 170 -4.69 -15.14 -21.07
CA ARG A 170 -3.99 -14.32 -22.06
C ARG A 170 -2.48 -14.49 -22.07
N GLY A 171 -1.88 -15.02 -21.00
CA GLY A 171 -0.44 -15.22 -20.90
C GLY A 171 0.36 -13.90 -20.96
N LEU A 172 -0.21 -12.76 -20.51
CA LEU A 172 0.39 -11.44 -20.67
C LEU A 172 1.47 -11.13 -19.65
N CYS A 173 1.45 -11.80 -18.50
CA CYS A 173 2.40 -11.55 -17.42
C CYS A 173 2.72 -12.80 -16.61
N TYR A 174 3.87 -12.81 -15.95
CA TYR A 174 4.19 -13.81 -14.93
C TYR A 174 3.62 -13.44 -13.56
N HIS A 175 3.50 -12.14 -13.30
CA HIS A 175 3.04 -11.62 -12.02
C HIS A 175 2.02 -10.50 -12.24
N VAL A 176 0.83 -10.68 -11.66
CA VAL A 176 -0.19 -9.65 -11.53
C VAL A 176 -0.79 -9.75 -10.15
N ARG A 177 -0.89 -8.63 -9.48
CA ARG A 177 -1.47 -8.55 -8.13
C ARG A 177 -2.23 -7.24 -7.96
N SER A 178 -3.20 -7.22 -7.06
CA SER A 178 -3.76 -5.98 -6.53
C SER A 178 -3.38 -5.79 -5.07
N GLY A 179 -3.29 -4.55 -4.65
CA GLY A 179 -2.96 -4.13 -3.30
C GLY A 179 -3.76 -2.92 -2.86
N SER A 180 -3.75 -2.64 -1.57
CA SER A 180 -4.31 -1.41 -1.02
C SER A 180 -3.42 -0.85 0.07
N SER A 181 -3.30 0.47 0.10
CA SER A 181 -2.63 1.22 1.16
C SER A 181 -3.62 2.18 1.79
N ALA A 182 -3.68 2.21 3.12
CA ALA A 182 -4.58 3.10 3.85
C ALA A 182 -3.79 3.92 4.88
N TYR A 183 -3.81 5.24 4.69
CA TYR A 183 -3.18 6.22 5.56
C TYR A 183 -4.22 6.88 6.47
N HIS A 184 -3.81 7.86 7.26
CA HIS A 184 -4.70 8.54 8.20
C HIS A 184 -5.89 9.22 7.51
N ASP A 185 -5.64 9.86 6.40
CA ASP A 185 -6.56 10.76 5.69
C ASP A 185 -6.85 10.37 4.24
N VAL A 186 -6.04 9.49 3.67
CA VAL A 186 -6.17 9.01 2.29
C VAL A 186 -5.81 7.54 2.19
N GLY A 187 -6.10 6.94 1.04
CA GLY A 187 -5.66 5.59 0.70
C GLY A 187 -5.61 5.38 -0.80
N SER A 188 -5.14 4.23 -1.20
CA SER A 188 -5.10 3.79 -2.60
C SER A 188 -5.43 2.32 -2.73
N TRP A 189 -5.87 1.96 -3.92
CA TRP A 189 -5.94 0.60 -4.40
C TRP A 189 -5.34 0.55 -5.80
N ASP A 190 -4.50 -0.44 -6.05
CA ASP A 190 -3.72 -0.54 -7.27
C ASP A 190 -3.58 -1.98 -7.76
N ILE A 191 -3.24 -2.10 -9.03
CA ILE A 191 -2.92 -3.34 -9.72
C ILE A 191 -1.52 -3.18 -10.31
N TYR A 192 -0.60 -4.03 -9.85
CA TYR A 192 0.74 -4.14 -10.42
C TYR A 192 0.80 -5.30 -11.41
N ALA A 193 1.51 -5.11 -12.53
CA ALA A 193 1.84 -6.19 -13.46
C ALA A 193 3.24 -6.01 -14.06
N GLY A 194 3.98 -7.12 -14.15
CA GLY A 194 5.22 -7.22 -14.93
C GLY A 194 4.95 -7.93 -16.25
N VAL A 195 5.12 -7.23 -17.37
CA VAL A 195 4.71 -7.70 -18.70
C VAL A 195 5.84 -7.56 -19.73
N ALA A 196 5.78 -8.31 -20.82
CA ALA A 196 6.68 -8.05 -21.95
C ALA A 196 6.43 -6.65 -22.55
N THR A 197 7.48 -5.97 -22.99
CA THR A 197 7.41 -4.58 -23.45
C THR A 197 6.45 -4.38 -24.63
N ASP A 198 6.31 -5.36 -25.50
CA ASP A 198 5.38 -5.34 -26.63
C ASP A 198 3.93 -5.63 -26.24
N LYS A 199 3.68 -6.09 -25.02
CA LYS A 199 2.37 -6.46 -24.47
C LYS A 199 1.74 -5.42 -23.55
N VAL A 200 2.40 -4.29 -23.32
CA VAL A 200 1.93 -3.25 -22.38
C VAL A 200 0.53 -2.73 -22.73
N GLU A 201 0.28 -2.43 -24.00
CA GLU A 201 -1.03 -1.92 -24.44
C GLU A 201 -2.13 -2.99 -24.24
N GLU A 202 -1.86 -4.23 -24.63
CA GLU A 202 -2.81 -5.34 -24.46
C GLU A 202 -3.09 -5.63 -22.98
N ALA A 203 -2.06 -5.64 -22.12
CA ALA A 203 -2.20 -5.83 -20.68
C ALA A 203 -3.00 -4.67 -20.04
N THR A 204 -2.73 -3.42 -20.43
CA THR A 204 -3.48 -2.26 -19.98
C THR A 204 -4.96 -2.38 -20.33
N LYS A 205 -5.29 -2.73 -21.59
CA LYS A 205 -6.67 -2.98 -22.03
C LYS A 205 -7.35 -4.09 -21.25
N ALA A 206 -6.63 -5.18 -20.99
CA ALA A 206 -7.17 -6.31 -20.26
C ALA A 206 -7.45 -5.96 -18.79
N ILE A 207 -6.55 -5.24 -18.12
CA ILE A 207 -6.72 -4.76 -16.74
C ILE A 207 -7.92 -3.80 -16.66
N ILE A 208 -7.96 -2.78 -17.51
CA ILE A 208 -9.10 -1.84 -17.55
C ILE A 208 -10.40 -2.57 -17.87
N GLY A 209 -10.38 -3.55 -18.78
CA GLY A 209 -11.53 -4.38 -19.08
C GLY A 209 -12.08 -5.13 -17.86
N GLU A 210 -11.21 -5.61 -16.95
CA GLU A 210 -11.65 -6.22 -15.69
C GLU A 210 -12.27 -5.19 -14.74
N LEU A 211 -11.74 -3.98 -14.68
CA LEU A 211 -12.32 -2.90 -13.87
C LEU A 211 -13.69 -2.48 -14.41
N VAL A 212 -13.83 -2.37 -15.73
CA VAL A 212 -15.14 -2.10 -16.40
C VAL A 212 -16.13 -3.22 -16.11
N ARG A 213 -15.72 -4.49 -16.21
CA ARG A 213 -16.57 -5.63 -15.87
C ARG A 213 -17.01 -5.62 -14.41
N ALA A 214 -16.10 -5.30 -13.49
CA ALA A 214 -16.42 -5.17 -12.07
C ALA A 214 -17.41 -4.02 -11.83
N LYS A 215 -17.27 -2.89 -12.56
CA LYS A 215 -18.17 -1.74 -12.45
C LYS A 215 -19.57 -2.02 -13.02
N ALA A 216 -19.65 -2.71 -14.16
CA ALA A 216 -20.92 -2.98 -14.85
C ALA A 216 -21.71 -4.14 -14.22
N GLY A 217 -21.03 -5.24 -13.86
CA GLY A 217 -21.66 -6.46 -13.37
C GLY A 217 -21.49 -6.73 -11.88
N GLY A 218 -20.67 -5.95 -11.20
CA GLY A 218 -20.37 -6.16 -9.79
C GLY A 218 -19.57 -7.44 -9.52
N ILE A 219 -19.70 -7.93 -8.29
CA ILE A 219 -19.21 -9.23 -7.86
C ILE A 219 -20.37 -10.21 -7.64
N THR A 220 -20.10 -11.52 -7.61
CA THR A 220 -21.09 -12.55 -7.35
C THR A 220 -21.06 -13.01 -5.88
N GLU A 221 -22.15 -13.67 -5.42
CA GLU A 221 -22.19 -14.27 -4.07
C GLU A 221 -21.17 -15.40 -3.92
N ASP A 222 -20.89 -16.16 -4.99
CA ASP A 222 -19.88 -17.21 -4.98
C ASP A 222 -18.48 -16.63 -4.77
N GLU A 223 -18.13 -15.56 -5.48
CA GLU A 223 -16.84 -14.85 -5.29
C GLU A 223 -16.70 -14.32 -3.87
N LEU A 224 -17.74 -13.71 -3.33
CA LEU A 224 -17.76 -13.19 -1.97
C LEU A 224 -17.61 -14.32 -0.93
N THR A 225 -18.29 -15.44 -1.14
CA THR A 225 -18.21 -16.61 -0.26
C THR A 225 -16.79 -17.19 -0.25
N VAL A 226 -16.18 -17.36 -1.41
CA VAL A 226 -14.78 -17.83 -1.54
C VAL A 226 -13.81 -16.84 -0.88
N ALA A 227 -13.99 -15.54 -1.10
CA ALA A 227 -13.13 -14.51 -0.51
C ALA A 227 -13.21 -14.48 1.02
N ARG A 228 -14.42 -14.58 1.60
CA ARG A 228 -14.60 -14.67 3.06
C ARG A 228 -13.89 -15.89 3.64
N LYS A 229 -14.12 -17.08 3.06
CA LYS A 229 -13.47 -18.31 3.52
C LYS A 229 -11.95 -18.18 3.48
N ARG A 230 -11.41 -17.64 2.39
CA ARG A 230 -9.98 -17.42 2.24
C ARG A 230 -9.43 -16.46 3.27
N LEU A 231 -10.08 -15.31 3.47
CA LEU A 231 -9.64 -14.31 4.46
C LEU A 231 -9.59 -14.92 5.86
N LYS A 232 -10.64 -15.64 6.27
CA LYS A 232 -10.69 -16.32 7.57
C LYS A 232 -9.56 -17.34 7.73
N THR A 233 -9.28 -18.12 6.68
CA THR A 233 -8.18 -19.08 6.69
C THR A 233 -6.83 -18.38 6.82
N MET A 234 -6.61 -17.30 6.07
CA MET A 234 -5.36 -16.51 6.17
C MET A 234 -5.17 -15.92 7.57
N LEU A 235 -6.24 -15.39 8.17
CA LEU A 235 -6.20 -14.84 9.53
C LEU A 235 -5.94 -15.92 10.58
N ALA A 236 -6.54 -17.09 10.43
CA ALA A 236 -6.30 -18.22 11.34
C ALA A 236 -4.80 -18.63 11.33
N PHE A 237 -4.20 -18.82 10.16
CA PHE A 237 -2.77 -19.14 10.07
C PHE A 237 -1.87 -18.03 10.61
N ARG A 238 -2.17 -16.77 10.25
CA ARG A 238 -1.35 -15.64 10.72
C ARG A 238 -1.45 -15.44 12.24
N SER A 239 -2.60 -15.76 12.85
CA SER A 239 -2.80 -15.61 14.30
C SER A 239 -2.01 -16.60 15.14
N GLU A 240 -1.38 -17.62 14.54
CA GLU A 240 -0.44 -18.53 15.22
C GLU A 240 0.91 -17.85 15.49
N ASP A 241 1.23 -16.78 14.73
CA ASP A 241 2.47 -16.03 14.86
C ASP A 241 2.31 -14.89 15.89
N PRO A 242 3.17 -14.79 16.91
CA PRO A 242 3.18 -13.65 17.84
C PRO A 242 3.35 -12.29 17.15
N GLU A 243 4.10 -12.20 16.03
CA GLU A 243 4.27 -10.97 15.27
C GLU A 243 2.93 -10.41 14.77
N PHE A 244 2.03 -11.28 14.33
CA PHE A 244 0.67 -10.87 13.94
C PHE A 244 -0.04 -10.06 15.02
N TRP A 245 0.07 -10.47 16.29
CA TRP A 245 -0.58 -9.79 17.41
C TRP A 245 0.08 -8.46 17.76
N THR A 246 1.40 -8.37 17.62
CA THR A 246 2.11 -7.09 17.80
C THR A 246 1.70 -6.08 16.73
N GLU A 247 1.59 -6.50 15.47
CA GLU A 247 1.07 -5.65 14.40
C GLU A 247 -0.39 -5.29 14.60
N TRP A 248 -1.24 -6.27 14.93
CA TRP A 248 -2.69 -6.11 15.05
C TRP A 248 -3.08 -5.06 16.09
N TYR A 249 -2.60 -5.24 17.31
CA TYR A 249 -2.91 -4.33 18.40
C TYR A 249 -2.00 -3.09 18.43
N GLY A 250 -0.72 -3.26 18.13
CA GLY A 250 0.24 -2.16 18.13
C GLY A 250 -0.10 -1.07 17.11
N ARG A 251 -0.48 -1.47 15.89
CA ARG A 251 -0.93 -0.50 14.87
C ARG A 251 -2.26 0.15 15.24
N THR A 252 -3.19 -0.61 15.80
CA THR A 252 -4.49 -0.09 16.24
C THR A 252 -4.30 0.99 17.30
N GLU A 253 -3.47 0.75 18.31
CA GLU A 253 -3.14 1.70 19.37
C GLU A 253 -2.36 2.91 18.82
N LEU A 254 -1.32 2.68 18.02
CA LEU A 254 -0.48 3.73 17.45
C LEU A 254 -1.28 4.74 16.61
N PHE A 255 -2.32 4.28 15.93
CA PHE A 255 -3.16 5.12 15.08
C PHE A 255 -4.44 5.60 15.76
N GLY A 256 -4.62 5.33 17.06
CA GLY A 256 -5.80 5.76 17.81
C GLY A 256 -7.10 5.14 17.30
N MET A 257 -7.04 3.95 16.72
CA MET A 257 -8.22 3.25 16.22
C MET A 257 -8.90 2.46 17.34
N PRO A 258 -10.23 2.24 17.27
CA PRO A 258 -10.91 1.38 18.21
C PRO A 258 -10.28 -0.02 18.23
N LEU A 259 -9.96 -0.52 19.42
CA LEU A 259 -9.48 -1.90 19.60
C LEU A 259 -10.54 -2.88 19.12
N MET A 260 -10.12 -3.80 18.30
CA MET A 260 -11.00 -4.82 17.71
C MET A 260 -10.38 -6.21 17.90
N THR A 261 -11.14 -7.13 18.48
CA THR A 261 -10.72 -8.53 18.53
C THR A 261 -10.77 -9.17 17.14
N LEU A 262 -10.03 -10.24 16.93
CA LEU A 262 -10.10 -11.01 15.70
C LEU A 262 -11.54 -11.52 15.44
N ALA A 263 -12.25 -11.93 16.48
CA ALA A 263 -13.64 -12.37 16.40
C ALA A 263 -14.57 -11.25 15.91
N ASP A 264 -14.39 -10.02 16.41
CA ASP A 264 -15.21 -8.88 15.99
C ASP A 264 -14.88 -8.46 14.55
N TYR A 265 -13.61 -8.54 14.15
CA TYR A 265 -13.22 -8.33 12.77
C TYR A 265 -13.89 -9.35 11.84
N ILE A 266 -13.90 -10.64 12.22
CA ILE A 266 -14.57 -11.69 11.44
C ILE A 266 -16.08 -11.43 11.34
N LYS A 267 -16.75 -10.97 12.41
CA LYS A 267 -18.16 -10.57 12.33
C LYS A 267 -18.39 -9.44 11.31
N LYS A 268 -17.50 -8.43 11.29
CA LYS A 268 -17.56 -7.34 10.29
C LYS A 268 -17.38 -7.87 8.86
N ILE A 269 -16.44 -8.79 8.65
CA ILE A 269 -16.23 -9.45 7.35
C ILE A 269 -17.46 -10.28 6.93
N ASP A 270 -18.08 -10.99 7.85
CA ASP A 270 -19.29 -11.78 7.59
C ASP A 270 -20.50 -10.92 7.25
N ALA A 271 -20.57 -9.71 7.79
CA ALA A 271 -21.65 -8.76 7.53
C ALA A 271 -21.51 -8.03 6.17
N VAL A 272 -20.35 -8.10 5.49
CA VAL A 272 -20.18 -7.48 4.17
C VAL A 272 -21.07 -8.22 3.15
N SER A 273 -21.87 -7.50 2.39
CA SER A 273 -22.75 -8.05 1.34
C SER A 273 -22.27 -7.69 -0.07
N VAL A 274 -22.75 -8.41 -1.07
CA VAL A 274 -22.51 -8.06 -2.50
C VAL A 274 -22.96 -6.62 -2.80
N PRO A 275 -24.15 -6.15 -2.39
CA PRO A 275 -24.53 -4.76 -2.57
C PRO A 275 -23.55 -3.76 -1.94
N ALA A 276 -22.97 -4.07 -0.77
CA ALA A 276 -21.99 -3.20 -0.14
C ALA A 276 -20.69 -3.05 -0.97
N ILE A 277 -20.19 -4.17 -1.52
CA ILE A 277 -19.02 -4.13 -2.41
C ILE A 277 -19.36 -3.41 -3.73
N ASN A 278 -20.53 -3.63 -4.30
CA ASN A 278 -20.94 -2.96 -5.53
C ASN A 278 -21.12 -1.44 -5.33
N ALA A 279 -21.64 -1.02 -4.18
CA ALA A 279 -21.69 0.41 -3.81
C ALA A 279 -20.28 1.02 -3.68
N LEU A 280 -19.33 0.28 -3.11
CA LEU A 280 -17.93 0.67 -3.03
C LEU A 280 -17.31 0.84 -4.44
N ILE A 281 -17.54 -0.11 -5.34
CA ILE A 281 -17.07 -0.01 -6.73
C ILE A 281 -17.64 1.25 -7.38
N THR A 282 -18.94 1.50 -7.25
CA THR A 282 -19.60 2.70 -7.79
C THR A 282 -19.03 3.99 -7.22
N LYS A 283 -18.73 4.01 -5.92
CA LYS A 283 -18.17 5.18 -5.21
C LYS A 283 -16.78 5.56 -5.71
N TYR A 284 -15.89 4.59 -5.89
CA TYR A 284 -14.47 4.83 -6.12
C TYR A 284 -14.02 4.66 -7.57
N PHE A 285 -14.70 3.83 -8.38
CA PHE A 285 -14.29 3.54 -9.76
C PHE A 285 -14.79 4.62 -10.71
N LYS A 286 -14.04 5.72 -10.75
CA LYS A 286 -14.30 6.86 -11.62
C LYS A 286 -13.15 7.04 -12.58
N THR A 287 -13.44 7.29 -13.85
CA THR A 287 -12.43 7.50 -14.90
C THR A 287 -11.41 8.56 -14.47
N GLU A 288 -11.87 9.70 -13.96
CA GLU A 288 -11.03 10.80 -13.51
C GLU A 288 -10.08 10.46 -12.37
N SER A 289 -10.36 9.37 -11.62
CA SER A 289 -9.53 8.92 -10.49
C SER A 289 -8.42 7.97 -10.89
N LEU A 290 -8.40 7.47 -12.14
CA LEU A 290 -7.41 6.51 -12.59
C LEU A 290 -6.03 7.13 -12.72
N ASN A 291 -5.04 6.36 -12.31
CA ASN A 291 -3.62 6.69 -12.43
C ASN A 291 -2.87 5.47 -12.97
N MET A 292 -1.91 5.72 -13.85
CA MET A 292 -1.00 4.71 -14.35
C MET A 292 0.43 5.18 -14.23
N SER A 293 1.28 4.37 -13.64
CA SER A 293 2.73 4.50 -13.73
C SER A 293 3.32 3.36 -14.55
N LEU A 294 4.38 3.65 -15.29
CA LEU A 294 5.01 2.69 -16.19
C LEU A 294 6.53 2.90 -16.23
N VAL A 295 7.28 1.82 -16.07
CA VAL A 295 8.72 1.77 -16.35
C VAL A 295 8.94 0.74 -17.47
N TRP A 296 9.47 1.16 -18.59
CA TRP A 296 9.70 0.31 -19.76
C TRP A 296 10.81 0.82 -20.67
N SER A 297 11.15 0.07 -21.73
CA SER A 297 12.25 0.43 -22.63
C SER A 297 11.88 1.46 -23.72
N LYS A 298 10.59 1.82 -23.86
CA LYS A 298 10.12 2.75 -24.90
C LYS A 298 9.79 4.14 -24.32
N PRO A 299 9.71 5.19 -25.15
CA PRO A 299 9.26 6.51 -24.70
C PRO A 299 7.77 6.51 -24.28
N ARG A 300 7.33 7.58 -23.64
CA ARG A 300 5.93 7.79 -23.28
C ARG A 300 5.03 7.69 -24.52
N ASP A 301 3.97 6.90 -24.41
CA ASP A 301 2.93 6.75 -25.43
C ASP A 301 1.59 7.26 -24.87
N GLU A 302 1.09 8.35 -25.45
CA GLU A 302 -0.17 8.98 -25.04
C GLU A 302 -1.41 8.11 -25.30
N LYS A 303 -1.31 7.10 -26.16
CA LYS A 303 -2.39 6.11 -26.35
C LYS A 303 -2.72 5.38 -25.05
N LEU A 304 -1.73 5.14 -24.19
CA LEU A 304 -1.96 4.48 -22.90
C LEU A 304 -2.87 5.31 -22.00
N LEU A 305 -2.77 6.64 -22.06
CA LEU A 305 -3.65 7.52 -21.31
C LEU A 305 -5.13 7.41 -21.77
N THR A 306 -5.34 7.26 -23.08
CA THR A 306 -6.71 7.12 -23.65
C THR A 306 -7.37 5.79 -23.27
N LEU A 307 -6.59 4.78 -22.87
CA LEU A 307 -7.12 3.51 -22.37
C LEU A 307 -7.65 3.58 -20.93
N LEU A 308 -7.27 4.62 -20.16
CA LEU A 308 -7.69 4.79 -18.77
C LEU A 308 -9.12 5.34 -18.70
N SER A 309 -10.12 4.49 -18.98
CA SER A 309 -11.55 4.83 -18.95
C SER A 309 -12.36 3.68 -18.34
N LEU A 310 -13.30 4.02 -17.41
CA LEU A 310 -14.16 3.08 -16.67
C LEU A 310 -15.63 3.33 -17.00
#